data_b4890086a19900a05730967d1ad37605
#
_entry.id   b4890086a19900a05730967d1ad37605
#
_cell.length_a   1.000
_cell.length_b   1.000
_cell.length_c   1.000
_cell.angle_alpha   90.00
_cell.angle_beta   90.00
_cell.angle_gamma   90.00
#
_symmetry.space_group_name_H-M   'P 1'
#
loop_
_entity.id
_entity.type
_entity.pdbx_description
1 polymer ?
#
loop_
_entity_poly.entity_id
_entity_poly.type
_entity_poly.pdbx_seq_one_letter_code
_entity_poly.pdbx_strand_id
1 'polypeptide(L)'
;MVNETRTGMLKPDGAASSGKTANFAQLVTAGYDAVKTIYPEAKVIVHIDQGNNPNRYIWLFDGLKADGGKWDVIGMSLYPEPDTQDWRQLNNDCIANMKSLIERYNTPVMMCELGIYWNYEEAEEFFTDFMTKAKEIDQCLGVFTWEPQSYGGWKGYHKGLFDDTGKPTSAFNAFKR
;
A
#
# COMPACT_ATOMS: atom_id res chain seq x y z
N MET A 1 2.81 -5.57 7.30
CA MET A 1 3.14 -4.58 8.34
C MET A 1 2.03 -3.58 8.65
N VAL A 2 1.14 -3.41 7.79
CA VAL A 2 0.17 -2.32 7.68
C VAL A 2 -1.09 -2.50 8.53
N ASN A 3 -1.58 -3.71 8.67
CA ASN A 3 -2.73 -4.00 9.53
C ASN A 3 -2.41 -3.90 11.02
N GLU A 4 -1.15 -3.84 11.34
CA GLU A 4 -0.63 -3.84 12.71
C GLU A 4 -0.75 -2.48 13.40
N THR A 5 -0.96 -1.41 12.63
CA THR A 5 -1.22 -0.08 13.20
C THR A 5 -2.48 -0.03 14.07
N ARG A 6 -3.48 -0.88 13.79
CA ARG A 6 -4.76 -0.92 14.53
C ARG A 6 -4.83 -2.04 15.55
N THR A 7 -4.26 -3.19 15.25
CA THR A 7 -4.47 -4.41 16.05
C THR A 7 -3.21 -5.24 16.26
N GLY A 8 -2.05 -4.80 15.74
CA GLY A 8 -0.85 -5.59 15.65
C GLY A 8 0.02 -5.67 16.89
N MET A 9 1.30 -5.95 16.68
CA MET A 9 2.28 -6.32 17.70
C MET A 9 2.53 -5.25 18.78
N LEU A 10 2.17 -4.00 18.52
CA LEU A 10 2.43 -2.87 19.42
C LEU A 10 1.29 -2.61 20.42
N LYS A 11 0.36 -3.55 20.57
CA LYS A 11 -0.69 -3.45 21.58
C LYS A 11 -0.13 -3.57 23.00
N PRO A 12 -0.78 -2.87 23.96
CA PRO A 12 -1.88 -1.93 23.78
C PRO A 12 -1.41 -0.51 23.46
N ASP A 13 -0.15 -0.17 23.72
CA ASP A 13 0.29 1.22 23.87
C ASP A 13 0.83 1.85 22.58
N GLY A 14 1.27 1.03 21.62
CA GLY A 14 1.84 1.49 20.35
C GLY A 14 0.90 1.49 19.16
N ALA A 15 -0.25 0.82 19.26
CA ALA A 15 -1.20 0.72 18.17
C ALA A 15 -1.99 2.03 18.00
N ALA A 16 -2.12 2.50 16.75
CA ALA A 16 -3.05 3.57 16.44
C ALA A 16 -4.49 3.07 16.66
N SER A 17 -5.28 3.82 17.40
CA SER A 17 -6.70 3.55 17.63
C SER A 17 -7.49 4.85 17.47
N SER A 18 -8.82 4.74 17.31
CA SER A 18 -9.67 5.91 17.12
C SER A 18 -9.40 7.00 18.19
N GLY A 19 -8.92 8.15 17.74
CA GLY A 19 -8.58 9.28 18.59
C GLY A 19 -7.30 9.15 19.42
N LYS A 20 -6.46 8.11 19.19
CA LYS A 20 -5.21 7.88 19.95
C LYS A 20 -4.09 7.48 19.01
N THR A 21 -3.43 8.45 18.42
CA THR A 21 -2.30 8.24 17.49
C THR A 21 -0.95 8.62 18.10
N ALA A 22 -0.92 9.26 19.27
CA ALA A 22 0.28 9.86 19.84
C ALA A 22 1.43 8.85 20.06
N ASN A 23 1.16 7.69 20.67
CA ASN A 23 2.20 6.68 20.88
C ASN A 23 2.70 6.10 19.55
N PHE A 24 1.80 5.87 18.61
CA PHE A 24 2.18 5.41 17.29
C PHE A 24 3.02 6.45 16.54
N ALA A 25 2.67 7.74 16.64
CA ALA A 25 3.45 8.83 16.06
C ALA A 25 4.88 8.90 16.65
N GLN A 26 5.04 8.68 17.95
CA GLN A 26 6.37 8.60 18.59
C GLN A 26 7.20 7.44 18.04
N LEU A 27 6.60 6.26 17.88
CA LEU A 27 7.30 5.09 17.32
C LEU A 27 7.70 5.30 15.85
N VAL A 28 6.79 5.84 15.04
CA VAL A 28 7.06 6.17 13.64
C VAL A 28 8.20 7.20 13.55
N THR A 29 8.16 8.25 14.39
CA THR A 29 9.19 9.29 14.42
C THR A 29 10.53 8.74 14.87
N ALA A 30 10.58 7.89 15.90
CA ALA A 30 11.82 7.25 16.34
C ALA A 30 12.44 6.38 15.22
N GLY A 31 11.63 5.62 14.50
CA GLY A 31 12.07 4.86 13.33
C GLY A 31 12.56 5.75 12.18
N TYR A 32 11.84 6.83 11.90
CA TYR A 32 12.23 7.83 10.91
C TYR A 32 13.59 8.44 11.24
N ASP A 33 13.76 8.95 12.45
CA ASP A 33 14.99 9.61 12.87
C ASP A 33 16.18 8.64 12.88
N ALA A 34 15.99 7.38 13.27
CA ALA A 34 17.02 6.35 13.21
C ALA A 34 17.48 6.08 11.76
N VAL A 35 16.54 5.93 10.82
CA VAL A 35 16.89 5.77 9.39
C VAL A 35 17.63 6.99 8.87
N LYS A 36 17.13 8.19 9.15
CA LYS A 36 17.76 9.43 8.66
C LYS A 36 19.14 9.71 9.25
N THR A 37 19.41 9.20 10.44
CA THR A 37 20.74 9.31 11.05
C THR A 37 21.80 8.53 10.26
N ILE A 38 21.44 7.36 9.72
CA ILE A 38 22.37 6.49 9.00
C ILE A 38 22.30 6.74 7.49
N TYR A 39 21.09 6.94 6.96
CA TYR A 39 20.81 7.10 5.54
C TYR A 39 19.93 8.34 5.31
N PRO A 40 20.50 9.55 5.31
CA PRO A 40 19.71 10.80 5.23
C PRO A 40 18.79 10.88 3.99
N GLU A 41 19.24 10.30 2.87
CA GLU A 41 18.51 10.32 1.59
C GLU A 41 17.47 9.20 1.46
N ALA A 42 17.47 8.19 2.35
CA ALA A 42 16.49 7.12 2.30
C ALA A 42 15.07 7.65 2.58
N LYS A 43 14.10 7.17 1.83
CA LYS A 43 12.68 7.52 2.03
C LYS A 43 12.05 6.58 3.06
N VAL A 44 11.41 7.16 4.06
CA VAL A 44 10.65 6.43 5.07
C VAL A 44 9.18 6.44 4.67
N ILE A 45 8.61 5.25 4.48
CA ILE A 45 7.23 5.06 4.04
C ILE A 45 6.38 4.63 5.23
N VAL A 46 5.29 5.36 5.49
CA VAL A 46 4.22 4.85 6.35
C VAL A 46 3.16 4.25 5.43
N HIS A 47 2.95 2.95 5.58
CA HIS A 47 2.14 2.14 4.67
C HIS A 47 0.93 1.55 5.38
N ILE A 48 -0.25 1.66 4.78
CA ILE A 48 -1.49 1.00 5.24
C ILE A 48 -2.28 0.40 4.08
N ASP A 49 -3.16 -0.53 4.43
CA ASP A 49 -4.02 -1.26 3.49
C ASP A 49 -5.25 -0.47 3.03
N GLN A 50 -6.06 -1.08 2.16
CA GLN A 50 -7.31 -0.52 1.63
C GLN A 50 -7.10 0.85 0.95
N GLY A 51 -6.19 0.89 -0.03
CA GLY A 51 -5.87 2.11 -0.79
C GLY A 51 -7.08 2.84 -1.39
N ASN A 52 -8.17 2.13 -1.62
CA ASN A 52 -9.45 2.62 -2.10
C ASN A 52 -10.32 3.31 -1.02
N ASN A 53 -9.87 3.36 0.25
CA ASN A 53 -10.65 3.92 1.37
C ASN A 53 -10.02 5.21 1.90
N PRO A 54 -10.41 6.41 1.39
CA PRO A 54 -9.79 7.67 1.79
C PRO A 54 -9.95 7.98 3.29
N ASN A 55 -11.07 7.61 3.90
CA ASN A 55 -11.31 7.90 5.32
C ASN A 55 -10.31 7.20 6.23
N ARG A 56 -9.84 6.00 5.84
CA ARG A 56 -8.82 5.26 6.59
C ARG A 56 -7.48 5.99 6.59
N TYR A 57 -7.10 6.55 5.46
CA TYR A 57 -5.86 7.33 5.30
C TYR A 57 -5.94 8.67 6.02
N ILE A 58 -7.02 9.41 5.81
CA ILE A 58 -7.23 10.70 6.48
C ILE A 58 -7.21 10.52 8.01
N TRP A 59 -7.91 9.52 8.53
CA TRP A 59 -7.91 9.23 9.96
C TRP A 59 -6.49 9.00 10.51
N LEU A 60 -5.66 8.20 9.83
CA LEU A 60 -4.32 7.91 10.33
C LEU A 60 -3.37 9.09 10.14
N PHE A 61 -3.29 9.63 8.94
CA PHE A 61 -2.29 10.66 8.61
C PHE A 61 -2.61 12.02 9.23
N ASP A 62 -3.88 12.38 9.42
CA ASP A 62 -4.24 13.55 10.22
C ASP A 62 -3.83 13.38 11.68
N GLY A 63 -4.06 12.20 12.25
CA GLY A 63 -3.61 11.89 13.61
C GLY A 63 -2.09 11.93 13.74
N LEU A 64 -1.36 11.28 12.81
CA LEU A 64 0.11 11.35 12.80
C LEU A 64 0.61 12.78 12.69
N LYS A 65 0.03 13.59 11.80
CA LYS A 65 0.41 14.99 11.62
C LYS A 65 0.16 15.81 12.89
N ALA A 66 -0.98 15.61 13.53
CA ALA A 66 -1.34 16.30 14.77
C ALA A 66 -0.41 15.94 15.93
N ASP A 67 0.05 14.70 15.99
CA ASP A 67 0.91 14.17 17.05
C ASP A 67 2.43 14.25 16.70
N GLY A 68 2.80 14.94 15.63
CA GLY A 68 4.19 15.18 15.25
C GLY A 68 4.90 13.98 14.63
N GLY A 69 4.16 13.02 14.07
CA GLY A 69 4.69 11.90 13.32
C GLY A 69 5.42 12.34 12.05
N LYS A 70 6.48 11.61 11.67
CA LYS A 70 7.33 11.91 10.51
C LYS A 70 7.28 10.79 9.48
N TRP A 71 7.15 11.15 8.21
CA TRP A 71 7.24 10.24 7.06
C TRP A 71 7.63 11.02 5.80
N ASP A 72 8.18 10.32 4.79
CA ASP A 72 8.51 10.91 3.49
C ASP A 72 7.50 10.52 2.41
N VAL A 73 6.85 9.35 2.54
CA VAL A 73 5.97 8.77 1.52
C VAL A 73 4.77 8.10 2.19
N ILE A 74 3.61 8.23 1.59
CA ILE A 74 2.41 7.49 1.98
C ILE A 74 2.35 6.20 1.15
N GLY A 75 2.49 5.05 1.82
CA GLY A 75 2.37 3.74 1.20
C GLY A 75 0.95 3.21 1.21
N MET A 76 0.58 2.50 0.15
CA MET A 76 -0.77 1.99 -0.06
C MET A 76 -0.74 0.52 -0.45
N SER A 77 -1.80 -0.25 -0.10
CA SER A 77 -2.04 -1.60 -0.62
C SER A 77 -3.43 -1.70 -1.22
N LEU A 78 -3.58 -2.53 -2.25
CA LEU A 78 -4.87 -2.84 -2.85
C LEU A 78 -4.95 -4.31 -3.26
N TYR A 79 -5.95 -5.01 -2.73
CA TYR A 79 -6.21 -6.43 -2.96
C TYR A 79 -7.70 -6.68 -3.20
N PRO A 80 -8.20 -6.52 -4.42
CA PRO A 80 -9.59 -6.83 -4.74
C PRO A 80 -9.92 -8.31 -4.49
N GLU A 81 -11.19 -8.53 -4.12
CA GLU A 81 -11.84 -9.84 -4.11
C GLU A 81 -12.81 -9.90 -5.30
N PRO A 82 -12.36 -10.35 -6.49
CA PRO A 82 -13.08 -10.15 -7.75
C PRO A 82 -14.46 -10.81 -7.80
N ASP A 83 -14.67 -11.86 -7.00
CA ASP A 83 -15.99 -12.51 -6.92
C ASP A 83 -17.07 -11.64 -6.25
N THR A 84 -16.65 -10.64 -5.48
CA THR A 84 -17.57 -9.80 -4.69
C THR A 84 -17.35 -8.30 -4.89
N GLN A 85 -16.31 -7.90 -5.61
CA GLN A 85 -15.91 -6.50 -5.78
C GLN A 85 -15.56 -6.21 -7.24
N ASP A 86 -15.97 -5.04 -7.72
CA ASP A 86 -15.52 -4.52 -9.02
C ASP A 86 -14.10 -3.95 -8.87
N TRP A 87 -13.10 -4.66 -9.37
CA TRP A 87 -11.72 -4.22 -9.30
C TRP A 87 -11.46 -2.92 -10.08
N ARG A 88 -12.22 -2.67 -11.16
CA ARG A 88 -12.07 -1.42 -11.94
C ARG A 88 -12.48 -0.20 -11.10
N GLN A 89 -13.58 -0.35 -10.35
CA GLN A 89 -14.00 0.69 -9.43
C GLN A 89 -12.97 0.87 -8.30
N LEU A 90 -12.46 -0.21 -7.71
CA LEU A 90 -11.44 -0.14 -6.66
C LEU A 90 -10.14 0.51 -7.15
N ASN A 91 -9.70 0.22 -8.37
CA ASN A 91 -8.56 0.92 -8.99
C ASN A 91 -8.83 2.42 -9.09
N ASN A 92 -9.99 2.80 -9.62
CA ASN A 92 -10.37 4.21 -9.76
C ASN A 92 -10.41 4.94 -8.40
N ASP A 93 -11.02 4.32 -7.39
CA ASP A 93 -11.11 4.87 -6.04
C ASP A 93 -9.71 5.02 -5.41
N CYS A 94 -8.83 4.05 -5.62
CA CYS A 94 -7.46 4.10 -5.13
C CYS A 94 -6.65 5.22 -5.80
N ILE A 95 -6.75 5.36 -7.11
CA ILE A 95 -6.11 6.44 -7.88
C ILE A 95 -6.64 7.82 -7.44
N ALA A 96 -7.95 7.94 -7.22
CA ALA A 96 -8.54 9.17 -6.70
C ALA A 96 -8.02 9.50 -5.29
N ASN A 97 -7.90 8.47 -4.42
CA ASN A 97 -7.34 8.63 -3.10
C ASN A 97 -5.86 9.05 -3.14
N MET A 98 -5.04 8.46 -4.01
CA MET A 98 -3.64 8.88 -4.22
C MET A 98 -3.54 10.38 -4.49
N LYS A 99 -4.32 10.89 -5.45
CA LYS A 99 -4.34 12.31 -5.81
C LYS A 99 -4.76 13.19 -4.63
N SER A 100 -5.82 12.79 -3.92
CA SER A 100 -6.32 13.50 -2.73
C SER A 100 -5.30 13.56 -1.59
N LEU A 101 -4.56 12.46 -1.36
CA LEU A 101 -3.53 12.40 -0.32
C LEU A 101 -2.33 13.29 -0.65
N ILE A 102 -1.89 13.32 -1.91
CA ILE A 102 -0.84 14.21 -2.38
C ILE A 102 -1.24 15.66 -2.14
N GLU A 103 -2.45 16.04 -2.56
CA GLU A 103 -2.96 17.39 -2.38
C GLU A 103 -3.05 17.79 -0.88
N ARG A 104 -3.57 16.86 -0.04
CA ARG A 104 -3.78 17.12 1.39
C ARG A 104 -2.50 17.23 2.19
N TYR A 105 -1.51 16.36 1.92
CA TYR A 105 -0.30 16.26 2.73
C TYR A 105 0.95 16.82 2.07
N ASN A 106 0.88 17.21 0.79
CA ASN A 106 2.01 17.59 -0.02
C ASN A 106 3.15 16.57 0.08
N THR A 107 2.79 15.28 -0.04
CA THR A 107 3.67 14.13 0.19
C THR A 107 3.49 13.13 -0.93
N PRO A 108 4.58 12.58 -1.53
CA PRO A 108 4.47 11.53 -2.54
C PRO A 108 3.76 10.29 -2.02
N VAL A 109 3.16 9.54 -2.92
CA VAL A 109 2.52 8.26 -2.66
C VAL A 109 3.24 7.11 -3.35
N MET A 110 3.03 5.89 -2.89
CA MET A 110 3.55 4.68 -3.51
C MET A 110 2.57 3.53 -3.30
N MET A 111 2.28 2.78 -4.34
CA MET A 111 1.61 1.49 -4.19
C MET A 111 2.66 0.46 -3.75
N CYS A 112 2.67 0.13 -2.46
CA CYS A 112 3.63 -0.80 -1.86
C CYS A 112 3.24 -2.26 -2.06
N GLU A 113 1.92 -2.52 -2.18
CA GLU A 113 1.41 -3.87 -2.39
C GLU A 113 0.18 -3.82 -3.30
N LEU A 114 0.29 -4.40 -4.48
CA LEU A 114 -0.80 -4.58 -5.42
C LEU A 114 -0.93 -6.06 -5.75
N GLY A 115 -2.12 -6.63 -5.66
CA GLY A 115 -2.31 -8.04 -5.98
C GLY A 115 -3.76 -8.41 -6.22
N ILE A 116 -3.97 -9.40 -7.09
CA ILE A 116 -5.24 -10.06 -7.36
C ILE A 116 -4.95 -11.55 -7.53
N TYR A 117 -5.95 -12.42 -7.42
CA TYR A 117 -5.74 -13.86 -7.57
C TYR A 117 -5.03 -14.19 -8.89
N TRP A 118 -3.97 -14.99 -8.81
CA TRP A 118 -3.10 -15.34 -9.97
C TRP A 118 -3.87 -16.02 -11.10
N ASN A 119 -4.95 -16.75 -10.78
CA ASN A 119 -5.82 -17.46 -11.72
C ASN A 119 -7.06 -16.66 -12.14
N TYR A 120 -7.13 -15.38 -11.78
CA TYR A 120 -8.22 -14.52 -12.24
C TYR A 120 -8.01 -14.13 -13.70
N GLU A 121 -9.04 -14.30 -14.53
CA GLU A 121 -8.95 -14.12 -15.98
C GLU A 121 -8.47 -12.71 -16.37
N GLU A 122 -8.92 -11.69 -15.65
CA GLU A 122 -8.58 -10.29 -15.92
C GLU A 122 -7.37 -9.78 -15.10
N ALA A 123 -6.52 -10.67 -14.57
CA ALA A 123 -5.39 -10.25 -13.73
C ALA A 123 -4.40 -9.33 -14.48
N GLU A 124 -4.10 -9.62 -15.75
CA GLU A 124 -3.24 -8.76 -16.58
C GLU A 124 -3.86 -7.37 -16.79
N GLU A 125 -5.17 -7.30 -17.04
CA GLU A 125 -5.90 -6.05 -17.20
C GLU A 125 -5.90 -5.22 -15.92
N PHE A 126 -6.13 -5.86 -14.77
CA PHE A 126 -6.10 -5.23 -13.45
C PHE A 126 -4.77 -4.50 -13.20
N PHE A 127 -3.64 -5.19 -13.38
CA PHE A 127 -2.33 -4.58 -13.19
C PHE A 127 -2.04 -3.50 -14.23
N THR A 128 -2.38 -3.75 -15.49
CA THR A 128 -2.15 -2.81 -16.59
C THR A 128 -2.92 -1.51 -16.38
N ASP A 129 -4.20 -1.60 -16.01
CA ASP A 129 -5.06 -0.45 -15.74
C ASP A 129 -4.51 0.39 -14.58
N PHE A 130 -4.19 -0.26 -13.46
CA PHE A 130 -3.66 0.43 -12.29
C PHE A 130 -2.35 1.15 -12.60
N MET A 131 -1.38 0.44 -13.20
CA MET A 131 -0.06 1.01 -13.48
C MET A 131 -0.12 2.14 -14.51
N THR A 132 -1.01 2.03 -15.51
CA THR A 132 -1.21 3.10 -16.50
C THR A 132 -1.69 4.38 -15.82
N LYS A 133 -2.72 4.28 -14.96
CA LYS A 133 -3.26 5.42 -14.23
C LYS A 133 -2.27 5.99 -13.20
N ALA A 134 -1.50 5.11 -12.52
CA ALA A 134 -0.50 5.55 -11.54
C ALA A 134 0.66 6.33 -12.18
N LYS A 135 1.05 5.99 -13.42
CA LYS A 135 2.07 6.73 -14.19
C LYS A 135 1.67 8.17 -14.53
N GLU A 136 0.37 8.47 -14.55
CA GLU A 136 -0.13 9.83 -14.79
C GLU A 136 -0.06 10.72 -13.55
N ILE A 137 0.38 10.19 -12.41
CA ILE A 137 0.50 10.91 -11.15
C ILE A 137 1.97 11.22 -10.90
N ASP A 138 2.40 12.45 -11.11
CA ASP A 138 3.80 12.89 -10.99
C ASP A 138 4.46 12.53 -9.65
N GLN A 139 3.70 12.52 -8.57
CA GLN A 139 4.18 12.18 -7.23
C GLN A 139 3.88 10.73 -6.83
N CYS A 140 3.51 9.86 -7.75
CA CYS A 140 3.48 8.42 -7.53
C CYS A 140 4.86 7.84 -7.80
N LEU A 141 5.54 7.34 -6.76
CA LEU A 141 6.92 6.86 -6.86
C LEU A 141 7.04 5.48 -7.51
N GLY A 142 5.95 4.74 -7.62
CA GLY A 142 5.93 3.43 -8.25
C GLY A 142 4.87 2.49 -7.71
N VAL A 143 4.87 1.28 -8.28
CA VAL A 143 3.94 0.19 -7.94
C VAL A 143 4.74 -1.07 -7.72
N PHE A 144 4.53 -1.72 -6.56
CA PHE A 144 5.07 -3.04 -6.24
C PHE A 144 3.95 -4.06 -6.07
N THR A 145 4.25 -5.31 -6.38
CA THR A 145 3.45 -6.46 -5.98
C THR A 145 4.05 -7.12 -4.76
N TRP A 146 3.20 -7.63 -3.87
CA TRP A 146 3.65 -8.40 -2.71
C TRP A 146 3.88 -9.85 -3.11
N GLU A 147 5.03 -10.42 -2.72
CA GLU A 147 5.39 -11.83 -2.95
C GLU A 147 5.05 -12.31 -4.37
N PRO A 148 5.53 -11.62 -5.43
CA PRO A 148 5.12 -11.89 -6.80
C PRO A 148 5.45 -13.33 -7.23
N GLN A 149 6.51 -13.92 -6.66
CA GLN A 149 7.00 -15.27 -6.98
C GLN A 149 6.37 -16.37 -6.11
N SER A 150 5.43 -16.05 -5.22
CA SER A 150 4.77 -17.07 -4.40
C SER A 150 3.97 -18.03 -5.27
N TYR A 151 4.05 -19.33 -4.97
CA TYR A 151 3.33 -20.39 -5.66
C TYR A 151 3.05 -21.57 -4.73
N GLY A 152 2.24 -22.54 -5.19
CA GLY A 152 1.95 -23.76 -4.43
C GLY A 152 1.26 -23.50 -3.09
N GLY A 153 0.46 -22.46 -2.98
CA GLY A 153 -0.26 -22.13 -1.74
C GLY A 153 0.63 -21.64 -0.60
N TRP A 154 1.81 -21.07 -0.89
CA TRP A 154 2.72 -20.54 0.12
C TRP A 154 2.00 -19.63 1.13
N LYS A 155 1.96 -20.06 2.39
CA LYS A 155 1.26 -19.37 3.49
C LYS A 155 -0.21 -19.02 3.20
N GLY A 156 -0.87 -19.74 2.29
CA GLY A 156 -2.24 -19.44 1.86
C GLY A 156 -2.36 -18.19 0.98
N TYR A 157 -1.23 -17.66 0.45
CA TYR A 157 -1.23 -16.51 -0.43
C TYR A 157 -1.35 -16.94 -1.89
N HIS A 158 -2.36 -16.40 -2.60
CA HIS A 158 -2.69 -16.74 -3.98
C HIS A 158 -2.77 -15.53 -4.91
N LYS A 159 -2.19 -14.37 -4.50
CA LYS A 159 -2.29 -13.10 -5.24
C LYS A 159 -0.95 -12.64 -5.81
N GLY A 160 -0.05 -13.60 -6.09
CA GLY A 160 1.22 -13.37 -6.78
C GLY A 160 1.07 -13.33 -8.30
N LEU A 161 2.21 -13.42 -9.00
CA LEU A 161 2.29 -13.41 -10.47
C LEU A 161 2.63 -14.77 -11.08
N PHE A 162 2.76 -15.80 -10.25
CA PHE A 162 3.08 -17.15 -10.67
C PHE A 162 1.91 -18.10 -10.35
N ASP A 163 1.70 -19.09 -11.19
CA ASP A 163 0.73 -20.16 -10.95
C ASP A 163 1.22 -21.15 -9.87
N ASP A 164 0.36 -22.07 -9.46
CA ASP A 164 0.69 -23.05 -8.43
C ASP A 164 1.81 -24.03 -8.82
N THR A 165 2.22 -24.05 -10.09
CA THR A 165 3.38 -24.83 -10.58
C THR A 165 4.69 -24.03 -10.60
N GLY A 166 4.63 -22.73 -10.25
CA GLY A 166 5.78 -21.83 -10.28
C GLY A 166 6.09 -21.25 -11.66
N LYS A 167 5.12 -21.24 -12.58
CA LYS A 167 5.26 -20.60 -13.89
C LYS A 167 4.66 -19.19 -13.87
N PRO A 168 5.29 -18.22 -14.57
CA PRO A 168 4.72 -16.89 -14.70
C PRO A 168 3.36 -16.94 -15.40
N THR A 169 2.39 -16.18 -14.88
CA THR A 169 1.07 -16.01 -15.50
C THR A 169 1.07 -14.86 -16.51
N SER A 170 -0.04 -14.68 -17.24
CA SER A 170 -0.20 -13.54 -18.15
C SER A 170 -0.10 -12.18 -17.46
N ALA A 171 -0.44 -12.09 -16.18
CA ALA A 171 -0.30 -10.88 -15.37
C ALA A 171 1.11 -10.29 -15.39
N PHE A 172 2.12 -11.13 -15.61
CA PHE A 172 3.52 -10.70 -15.79
C PHE A 172 3.72 -9.77 -17.00
N ASN A 173 2.85 -9.83 -18.00
CA ASN A 173 2.95 -8.99 -19.19
C ASN A 173 2.77 -7.51 -18.87
N ALA A 174 1.99 -7.20 -17.83
CA ALA A 174 1.80 -5.83 -17.37
C ALA A 174 3.12 -5.13 -16.96
N PHE A 175 4.15 -5.90 -16.59
CA PHE A 175 5.46 -5.40 -16.13
C PHE A 175 6.55 -5.38 -17.21
N LYS A 176 6.26 -5.78 -18.43
CA LYS A 176 7.23 -5.84 -19.53
C LYS A 176 7.40 -4.51 -20.30
N ARG A 177 7.04 -3.38 -19.76
CA ARG A 177 7.04 -2.08 -20.44
C ARG A 177 8.22 -1.22 -20.03
#